data_0057ffe8e3ad3c553daf82fbe28dcc88
#
_entry.id   0057ffe8e3ad3c553daf82fbe28dcc88
#
_cell.length_a   1.000
_cell.length_b   1.000
_cell.length_c   1.000
_cell.angle_alpha   90.00
_cell.angle_beta   90.00
_cell.angle_gamma   90.00
#
_symmetry.space_group_name_H-M   'P 1'
#
loop_
_entity.id
_entity.type
_entity.pdbx_description
1 polymer ?
#
loop_
_entity_poly.entity_id
_entity_poly.type
_entity_poly.pdbx_seq_one_letter_code
_entity_poly.pdbx_strand_id
1 'polypeptide(L)'
;MENSLKQTTTPINRWLVVVGAILIQLSLGAIYAWSVFTARLTDPGGHYHFTASETAWVFSAGLATFAIVMVFAGRLLPRVGPRALAVAGGLLLGTGYVLGGLTGSSFWGQLLCIGIIGGTGIGLGYVVPIAVGVKWFPDKKGLITGLAVAGFGFGATIWVKLAGSWFGGLLNTSSVFGLPGVQSVFVIYGVTFALLVLAGSTVMVNPPEGYRPAGWTPPDPSSGTHDGAVEFTTREMLRTPQFYMLWSVFIFSALAGLMVIYCIKLFGIDALQHHGIVDAGAITGTAMAWYAIFNGIGRIAWGSISDRIGRKLAITLMAALQGVIMLMTYHVFIT
;
A
#
# COMPACT_ATOMS: atom_id res chain seq x y z
N MET A 1 45.81 -7.49 -24.23
CA MET A 1 44.81 -8.58 -24.29
C MET A 1 44.01 -8.54 -23.02
N GLU A 2 42.95 -7.72 -23.05
CA GLU A 2 42.02 -7.60 -21.94
C GLU A 2 40.60 -7.60 -22.52
N ASN A 3 40.17 -8.83 -22.83
CA ASN A 3 38.86 -9.08 -23.37
C ASN A 3 37.89 -9.27 -22.21
N SER A 4 37.46 -8.16 -21.61
CA SER A 4 36.40 -8.19 -20.59
C SER A 4 35.14 -8.70 -21.24
N LEU A 5 34.73 -9.90 -20.87
CA LEU A 5 33.40 -10.46 -21.12
C LEU A 5 32.34 -9.49 -20.58
N LYS A 6 31.96 -8.50 -21.37
CA LYS A 6 30.68 -7.80 -21.21
C LYS A 6 29.60 -8.85 -21.45
N GLN A 7 29.13 -9.46 -20.37
CA GLN A 7 27.87 -10.19 -20.41
C GLN A 7 26.79 -9.22 -20.87
N THR A 8 26.45 -9.28 -22.14
CA THR A 8 25.27 -8.64 -22.70
C THR A 8 24.04 -9.42 -22.22
N THR A 9 23.72 -9.24 -20.95
CA THR A 9 22.41 -9.67 -20.45
C THR A 9 21.38 -8.81 -21.15
N THR A 10 20.60 -9.41 -22.05
CA THR A 10 19.44 -8.76 -22.69
C THR A 10 18.59 -8.16 -21.59
N PRO A 11 18.30 -6.86 -21.65
CA PRO A 11 17.54 -6.20 -20.59
C PRO A 11 16.17 -6.88 -20.49
N ILE A 12 15.78 -7.22 -19.26
CA ILE A 12 14.44 -7.75 -18.96
C ILE A 12 13.40 -6.78 -19.53
N ASN A 13 12.31 -7.30 -20.07
CA ASN A 13 11.20 -6.45 -20.48
C ASN A 13 10.73 -5.63 -19.26
N ARG A 14 10.86 -4.30 -19.38
CA ARG A 14 10.54 -3.36 -18.27
C ARG A 14 9.11 -3.50 -17.74
N TRP A 15 8.16 -3.99 -18.54
CA TRP A 15 6.79 -4.22 -18.10
C TRP A 15 6.65 -5.39 -17.12
N LEU A 16 7.56 -6.38 -17.18
CA LEU A 16 7.61 -7.44 -16.17
C LEU A 16 7.93 -6.89 -14.78
N VAL A 17 8.75 -5.84 -14.72
CA VAL A 17 9.02 -5.12 -13.46
C VAL A 17 7.74 -4.50 -12.90
N VAL A 18 6.89 -3.96 -13.77
CA VAL A 18 5.57 -3.42 -13.36
C VAL A 18 4.66 -4.52 -12.83
N VAL A 19 4.61 -5.67 -13.50
CA VAL A 19 3.84 -6.83 -13.02
C VAL A 19 4.32 -7.28 -11.64
N GLY A 20 5.64 -7.42 -11.47
CA GLY A 20 6.21 -7.75 -10.16
C GLY A 20 5.92 -6.71 -9.10
N ALA A 21 5.98 -5.42 -9.45
CA ALA A 21 5.63 -4.32 -8.57
C ALA A 21 4.16 -4.42 -8.09
N ILE A 22 3.24 -4.73 -8.99
CA ILE A 22 1.82 -4.91 -8.66
C ILE A 22 1.63 -6.11 -7.74
N LEU A 23 2.24 -7.27 -8.00
CA LEU A 23 2.13 -8.46 -7.15
C LEU A 23 2.59 -8.16 -5.70
N ILE A 24 3.72 -7.48 -5.56
CA ILE A 24 4.23 -7.06 -4.25
C ILE A 24 3.22 -6.12 -3.57
N GLN A 25 2.82 -5.06 -4.24
CA GLN A 25 1.96 -4.04 -3.65
C GLN A 25 0.54 -4.55 -3.33
N LEU A 26 0.00 -5.47 -4.12
CA LEU A 26 -1.27 -6.15 -3.82
C LEU A 26 -1.20 -6.87 -2.46
N SER A 27 -0.11 -7.59 -2.21
CA SER A 27 0.10 -8.30 -0.95
C SER A 27 0.27 -7.35 0.23
N LEU A 28 1.09 -6.29 0.06
CA LEU A 28 1.33 -5.30 1.12
C LEU A 28 0.06 -4.51 1.47
N GLY A 29 -0.85 -4.31 0.51
CA GLY A 29 -2.13 -3.61 0.68
C GLY A 29 -3.13 -4.33 1.57
N ALA A 30 -2.86 -5.58 1.94
CA ALA A 30 -3.70 -6.37 2.83
C ALA A 30 -3.96 -5.72 4.20
N ILE A 31 -3.07 -4.84 4.66
CA ILE A 31 -3.27 -4.11 5.92
C ILE A 31 -4.57 -3.28 5.92
N TYR A 32 -4.99 -2.76 4.78
CA TYR A 32 -6.26 -2.02 4.67
C TYR A 32 -7.50 -2.94 4.67
N ALA A 33 -7.33 -4.25 4.54
CA ALA A 33 -8.40 -5.21 4.74
C ALA A 33 -8.70 -5.50 6.23
N TRP A 34 -7.96 -4.89 7.16
CA TRP A 34 -8.10 -5.13 8.61
C TRP A 34 -9.53 -4.95 9.12
N SER A 35 -10.30 -4.03 8.56
CA SER A 35 -11.68 -3.77 8.97
C SER A 35 -12.61 -4.99 8.87
N VAL A 36 -12.34 -5.90 7.94
CA VAL A 36 -13.13 -7.14 7.79
C VAL A 36 -12.86 -8.11 8.93
N PHE A 37 -11.62 -8.15 9.42
CA PHE A 37 -11.22 -8.97 10.56
C PHE A 37 -11.68 -8.35 11.87
N THR A 38 -11.62 -7.04 12.02
CA THR A 38 -12.12 -6.31 13.19
C THR A 38 -13.55 -6.75 13.56
N ALA A 39 -14.45 -6.79 12.56
CA ALA A 39 -15.84 -7.20 12.80
C ALA A 39 -15.98 -8.61 13.40
N ARG A 40 -15.08 -9.54 13.04
CA ARG A 40 -15.06 -10.90 13.56
C ARG A 40 -14.31 -11.03 14.89
N LEU A 41 -13.28 -10.21 15.09
CA LEU A 41 -12.49 -10.21 16.32
C LEU A 41 -13.25 -9.58 17.49
N THR A 42 -14.13 -8.62 17.21
CA THR A 42 -14.95 -7.92 18.22
C THR A 42 -16.35 -8.47 18.38
N ASP A 43 -16.70 -9.55 17.69
CA ASP A 43 -18.02 -10.18 17.80
C ASP A 43 -18.22 -10.75 19.22
N PRO A 44 -19.22 -10.26 19.98
CA PRO A 44 -19.47 -10.77 21.34
C PRO A 44 -19.86 -12.26 21.39
N GLY A 45 -20.48 -12.77 20.33
CA GLY A 45 -20.79 -14.21 20.17
C GLY A 45 -19.67 -15.00 19.53
N GLY A 46 -18.59 -14.35 19.14
CA GLY A 46 -17.44 -14.95 18.45
C GLY A 46 -16.45 -15.62 19.39
N HIS A 47 -15.37 -16.12 18.83
CA HIS A 47 -14.33 -16.87 19.54
C HIS A 47 -13.25 -15.97 20.17
N TYR A 48 -13.14 -14.71 19.74
CA TYR A 48 -11.95 -13.89 20.00
C TYR A 48 -12.09 -12.87 21.12
N HIS A 49 -13.27 -12.30 21.33
CA HIS A 49 -13.60 -11.33 22.39
C HIS A 49 -12.68 -10.10 22.49
N PHE A 50 -12.13 -9.63 21.36
CA PHE A 50 -11.32 -8.41 21.35
C PHE A 50 -12.20 -7.18 21.54
N THR A 51 -11.67 -6.18 22.23
CA THR A 51 -12.25 -4.84 22.24
C THR A 51 -11.95 -4.11 20.93
N ALA A 52 -12.76 -3.12 20.58
CA ALA A 52 -12.50 -2.26 19.43
C ALA A 52 -11.14 -1.55 19.53
N SER A 53 -10.73 -1.17 20.74
CA SER A 53 -9.42 -0.57 21.00
C SER A 53 -8.26 -1.53 20.72
N GLU A 54 -8.35 -2.78 21.10
CA GLU A 54 -7.31 -3.77 20.85
C GLU A 54 -7.09 -3.99 19.35
N THR A 55 -8.18 -4.11 18.56
CA THR A 55 -8.06 -4.23 17.10
C THR A 55 -7.49 -2.97 16.45
N ALA A 56 -7.85 -1.78 16.98
CA ALA A 56 -7.28 -0.51 16.52
C ALA A 56 -5.78 -0.40 16.82
N TRP A 57 -5.33 -0.90 17.97
CA TRP A 57 -3.92 -0.94 18.33
C TRP A 57 -3.09 -1.84 17.41
N VAL A 58 -3.60 -3.03 17.05
CA VAL A 58 -2.92 -3.93 16.09
C VAL A 58 -2.73 -3.24 14.74
N PHE A 59 -3.78 -2.60 14.23
CA PHE A 59 -3.74 -1.86 12.97
C PHE A 59 -2.78 -0.67 13.03
N SER A 60 -2.89 0.14 14.09
CA SER A 60 -2.04 1.33 14.27
C SER A 60 -0.57 0.97 14.44
N ALA A 61 -0.26 -0.10 15.19
CA ALA A 61 1.09 -0.61 15.32
C ALA A 61 1.64 -1.08 13.98
N GLY A 62 0.82 -1.73 13.15
CA GLY A 62 1.21 -2.14 11.80
C GLY A 62 1.57 -0.94 10.92
N LEU A 63 0.76 0.11 10.93
CA LEU A 63 1.05 1.34 10.17
C LEU A 63 2.26 2.09 10.71
N ALA A 64 2.40 2.20 12.03
CA ALA A 64 3.54 2.87 12.65
C ALA A 64 4.86 2.15 12.33
N THR A 65 4.87 0.83 12.52
CA THR A 65 6.04 -0.01 12.19
C THR A 65 6.38 0.07 10.71
N PHE A 66 5.38 -0.03 9.84
CA PHE A 66 5.54 0.17 8.40
C PHE A 66 6.22 1.51 8.10
N ALA A 67 5.72 2.62 8.64
CA ALA A 67 6.26 3.95 8.39
C ALA A 67 7.71 4.11 8.87
N ILE A 68 8.02 3.61 10.06
CA ILE A 68 9.36 3.66 10.64
C ILE A 68 10.33 2.81 9.81
N VAL A 69 9.97 1.56 9.55
CA VAL A 69 10.83 0.62 8.81
C VAL A 69 11.07 1.06 7.38
N MET A 70 10.07 1.67 6.72
CA MET A 70 10.19 2.20 5.37
C MET A 70 11.34 3.23 5.24
N VAL A 71 11.56 4.06 6.25
CA VAL A 71 12.68 5.02 6.26
C VAL A 71 14.04 4.31 6.27
N PHE A 72 14.15 3.25 7.07
CA PHE A 72 15.38 2.43 7.10
C PHE A 72 15.54 1.60 5.84
N ALA A 73 14.45 1.06 5.30
CA ALA A 73 14.43 0.32 4.05
C ALA A 73 14.96 1.16 2.87
N GLY A 74 14.57 2.43 2.79
CA GLY A 74 15.09 3.35 1.78
C GLY A 74 16.60 3.53 1.84
N ARG A 75 17.19 3.57 3.05
CA ARG A 75 18.64 3.64 3.25
C ARG A 75 19.36 2.30 3.00
N LEU A 76 18.68 1.20 3.24
CA LEU A 76 19.20 -0.14 3.08
C LEU A 76 19.18 -0.59 1.61
N LEU A 77 18.21 -0.12 0.85
CA LEU A 77 17.98 -0.50 -0.55
C LEU A 77 19.22 -0.39 -1.46
N PRO A 78 20.04 0.68 -1.41
CA PRO A 78 21.26 0.76 -2.21
C PRO A 78 22.35 -0.26 -1.81
N ARG A 79 22.35 -0.70 -0.55
CA ARG A 79 23.39 -1.59 0.01
C ARG A 79 23.06 -3.07 -0.22
N VAL A 80 21.81 -3.44 0.03
CA VAL A 80 21.35 -4.85 0.01
C VAL A 80 20.78 -5.22 -1.36
N GLY A 81 20.31 -4.23 -2.10
CA GLY A 81 19.69 -4.42 -3.39
C GLY A 81 18.17 -4.68 -3.29
N PRO A 82 17.44 -4.39 -4.39
CA PRO A 82 15.98 -4.40 -4.37
C PRO A 82 15.39 -5.79 -4.19
N ARG A 83 15.94 -6.81 -4.84
CA ARG A 83 15.43 -8.18 -4.75
C ARG A 83 15.48 -8.73 -3.33
N ALA A 84 16.65 -8.64 -2.67
CA ALA A 84 16.82 -9.17 -1.33
C ALA A 84 15.94 -8.45 -0.31
N LEU A 85 15.79 -7.13 -0.47
CA LEU A 85 14.91 -6.34 0.40
C LEU A 85 13.44 -6.70 0.23
N ALA A 86 12.97 -6.91 -1.01
CA ALA A 86 11.62 -7.37 -1.29
C ALA A 86 11.37 -8.77 -0.74
N VAL A 87 12.30 -9.71 -0.92
CA VAL A 87 12.23 -11.08 -0.36
C VAL A 87 12.11 -11.03 1.16
N ALA A 88 12.97 -10.28 1.84
CA ALA A 88 12.92 -10.12 3.29
C ALA A 88 11.55 -9.54 3.74
N GLY A 89 11.06 -8.52 3.03
CA GLY A 89 9.74 -7.95 3.27
C GLY A 89 8.61 -8.97 3.13
N GLY A 90 8.62 -9.75 2.06
CA GLY A 90 7.60 -10.78 1.81
C GLY A 90 7.62 -11.92 2.83
N LEU A 91 8.81 -12.38 3.21
CA LEU A 91 8.95 -13.43 4.23
C LEU A 91 8.47 -12.94 5.60
N LEU A 92 8.83 -11.71 6.01
CA LEU A 92 8.37 -11.15 7.27
C LEU A 92 6.86 -10.91 7.27
N LEU A 93 6.29 -10.37 6.19
CA LEU A 93 4.85 -10.21 6.06
C LEU A 93 4.13 -11.55 6.18
N GLY A 94 4.56 -12.53 5.39
CA GLY A 94 3.96 -13.87 5.41
C GLY A 94 4.06 -14.54 6.78
N THR A 95 5.26 -14.50 7.39
CA THR A 95 5.50 -15.05 8.74
C THR A 95 4.63 -14.34 9.78
N GLY A 96 4.53 -13.01 9.73
CA GLY A 96 3.69 -12.24 10.65
C GLY A 96 2.23 -12.68 10.60
N TYR A 97 1.66 -12.86 9.41
CA TYR A 97 0.28 -13.33 9.25
C TYR A 97 0.12 -14.80 9.64
N VAL A 98 1.03 -15.70 9.27
CA VAL A 98 0.98 -17.12 9.68
C VAL A 98 1.04 -17.25 11.19
N LEU A 99 2.00 -16.60 11.85
CA LEU A 99 2.12 -16.60 13.30
C LEU A 99 0.90 -15.94 13.97
N GLY A 100 0.37 -14.84 13.40
CA GLY A 100 -0.87 -14.22 13.84
C GLY A 100 -2.05 -15.18 13.80
N GLY A 101 -2.15 -16.03 12.78
CA GLY A 101 -3.14 -17.11 12.72
C GLY A 101 -2.94 -18.16 13.82
N LEU A 102 -1.71 -18.47 14.19
CA LEU A 102 -1.41 -19.47 15.22
C LEU A 102 -1.56 -18.93 16.66
N THR A 103 -1.41 -17.62 16.86
CA THR A 103 -1.54 -17.01 18.21
C THR A 103 -2.98 -16.85 18.68
N GLY A 104 -3.95 -17.07 17.80
CA GLY A 104 -5.38 -17.14 18.15
C GLY A 104 -5.94 -15.83 18.73
N SER A 105 -6.59 -15.93 19.88
CA SER A 105 -7.25 -14.81 20.59
C SER A 105 -6.29 -13.97 21.46
N SER A 106 -4.97 -14.18 21.38
CA SER A 106 -4.03 -13.39 22.15
C SER A 106 -3.83 -12.00 21.52
N PHE A 107 -4.25 -10.95 22.21
CA PHE A 107 -4.01 -9.56 21.77
C PHE A 107 -2.52 -9.28 21.55
N TRP A 108 -1.66 -9.63 22.49
CA TRP A 108 -0.22 -9.42 22.38
C TRP A 108 0.40 -10.22 21.23
N GLY A 109 -0.13 -11.43 21.00
CA GLY A 109 0.25 -12.25 19.84
C GLY A 109 -0.08 -11.55 18.53
N GLN A 110 -1.31 -11.05 18.38
CA GLN A 110 -1.75 -10.33 17.19
C GLN A 110 -0.97 -9.01 17.00
N LEU A 111 -0.76 -8.25 18.07
CA LEU A 111 0.02 -7.01 18.06
C LEU A 111 1.46 -7.25 17.57
N LEU A 112 2.13 -8.26 18.12
CA LEU A 112 3.50 -8.59 17.74
C LEU A 112 3.57 -9.15 16.32
N CYS A 113 2.75 -10.15 16.01
CA CYS A 113 2.86 -10.89 14.76
C CYS A 113 2.37 -10.06 13.57
N ILE A 114 1.15 -9.53 13.63
CA ILE A 114 0.58 -8.76 12.51
C ILE A 114 1.05 -7.30 12.57
N GLY A 115 0.98 -6.67 13.76
CA GLY A 115 1.37 -5.28 13.93
C GLY A 115 2.86 -5.05 13.68
N ILE A 116 3.74 -5.72 14.44
CA ILE A 116 5.18 -5.45 14.37
C ILE A 116 5.85 -6.23 13.24
N ILE A 117 5.73 -7.57 13.21
CA ILE A 117 6.43 -8.39 12.21
C ILE A 117 5.83 -8.13 10.82
N GLY A 118 4.51 -8.17 10.68
CA GLY A 118 3.83 -7.88 9.43
C GLY A 118 4.08 -6.46 8.94
N GLY A 119 3.96 -5.46 9.83
CA GLY A 119 4.28 -4.06 9.55
C GLY A 119 5.73 -3.85 9.10
N THR A 120 6.69 -4.56 9.71
CA THR A 120 8.10 -4.58 9.27
C THR A 120 8.21 -5.12 7.84
N GLY A 121 7.53 -6.23 7.54
CA GLY A 121 7.50 -6.81 6.20
C GLY A 121 6.98 -5.83 5.16
N ILE A 122 5.90 -5.11 5.47
CA ILE A 122 5.34 -4.06 4.60
C ILE A 122 6.39 -2.95 4.39
N GLY A 123 7.03 -2.47 5.46
CA GLY A 123 8.01 -1.39 5.40
C GLY A 123 9.20 -1.70 4.51
N LEU A 124 9.74 -2.92 4.59
CA LEU A 124 10.84 -3.36 3.74
C LEU A 124 10.42 -3.52 2.26
N GLY A 125 9.23 -4.08 2.03
CA GLY A 125 8.75 -4.37 0.67
C GLY A 125 8.28 -3.13 -0.09
N TYR A 126 7.69 -2.15 0.57
CA TYR A 126 6.95 -1.04 -0.06
C TYR A 126 7.80 -0.13 -0.94
N VAL A 127 9.02 0.20 -0.52
CA VAL A 127 9.90 1.12 -1.26
C VAL A 127 10.45 0.51 -2.54
N VAL A 128 10.56 -0.81 -2.61
CA VAL A 128 11.26 -1.51 -3.69
C VAL A 128 10.56 -1.32 -5.05
N PRO A 129 9.26 -1.62 -5.20
CA PRO A 129 8.55 -1.42 -6.47
C PRO A 129 8.62 0.00 -7.00
N ILE A 130 8.51 0.98 -6.11
CA ILE A 130 8.56 2.40 -6.48
C ILE A 130 9.95 2.78 -6.96
N ALA A 131 10.98 2.47 -6.20
CA ALA A 131 12.36 2.83 -6.51
C ALA A 131 12.88 2.15 -7.79
N VAL A 132 12.54 0.87 -7.98
CA VAL A 132 12.93 0.13 -9.19
C VAL A 132 12.12 0.61 -10.39
N GLY A 133 10.81 0.79 -10.23
CA GLY A 133 9.93 1.25 -11.29
C GLY A 133 10.35 2.59 -11.88
N VAL A 134 10.67 3.56 -11.05
CA VAL A 134 11.13 4.90 -11.50
C VAL A 134 12.45 4.82 -12.27
N LYS A 135 13.35 3.90 -11.94
CA LYS A 135 14.61 3.70 -12.67
C LYS A 135 14.40 3.07 -14.04
N TRP A 136 13.45 2.14 -14.18
CA TRP A 136 13.10 1.52 -15.46
C TRP A 136 12.26 2.42 -16.36
N PHE A 137 11.53 3.38 -15.79
CA PHE A 137 10.62 4.28 -16.49
C PHE A 137 10.90 5.75 -16.16
N PRO A 138 12.09 6.28 -16.48
CA PRO A 138 12.39 7.69 -16.28
C PRO A 138 11.51 8.60 -17.14
N ASP A 139 10.94 8.05 -18.23
CA ASP A 139 10.01 8.69 -19.16
C ASP A 139 8.57 8.82 -18.61
N LYS A 140 8.19 8.04 -17.59
CA LYS A 140 6.82 7.93 -17.06
C LYS A 140 6.80 7.73 -15.53
N LYS A 141 7.62 8.49 -14.81
CA LYS A 141 7.83 8.34 -13.36
C LYS A 141 6.52 8.38 -12.57
N GLY A 142 5.62 9.34 -12.86
CA GLY A 142 4.36 9.50 -12.15
C GLY A 142 3.38 8.37 -12.45
N LEU A 143 3.21 8.00 -13.72
CA LEU A 143 2.38 6.86 -14.12
C LEU A 143 2.82 5.57 -13.40
N ILE A 144 4.11 5.27 -13.43
CA ILE A 144 4.63 4.02 -12.85
C ILE A 144 4.56 4.02 -11.33
N THR A 145 4.85 5.14 -10.69
CA THR A 145 4.65 5.28 -9.24
C THR A 145 3.17 5.12 -8.89
N GLY A 146 2.28 5.78 -9.64
CA GLY A 146 0.84 5.66 -9.47
C GLY A 146 0.36 4.22 -9.64
N LEU A 147 0.81 3.51 -10.68
CA LEU A 147 0.44 2.13 -10.96
C LEU A 147 0.96 1.16 -9.89
N ALA A 148 2.22 1.32 -9.46
CA ALA A 148 2.78 0.54 -8.36
C ALA A 148 1.97 0.72 -7.08
N VAL A 149 1.70 1.97 -6.68
CA VAL A 149 0.98 2.26 -5.44
C VAL A 149 -0.53 1.97 -5.55
N ALA A 150 -1.11 1.97 -6.77
CA ALA A 150 -2.49 1.52 -7.00
C ALA A 150 -2.68 0.04 -6.63
N GLY A 151 -1.66 -0.80 -6.87
CA GLY A 151 -1.65 -2.20 -6.41
C GLY A 151 -1.95 -2.33 -4.92
N PHE A 152 -1.38 -1.46 -4.10
CA PHE A 152 -1.64 -1.42 -2.65
C PHE A 152 -3.13 -1.14 -2.33
N GLY A 153 -3.76 -0.21 -3.07
CA GLY A 153 -5.20 0.10 -2.91
C GLY A 153 -6.10 -1.05 -3.39
N PHE A 154 -5.83 -1.59 -4.59
CA PHE A 154 -6.59 -2.72 -5.13
C PHE A 154 -6.43 -3.99 -4.30
N GLY A 155 -5.26 -4.19 -3.67
CA GLY A 155 -5.01 -5.28 -2.75
C GLY A 155 -6.05 -5.34 -1.64
N ALA A 156 -6.35 -4.20 -1.01
CA ALA A 156 -7.38 -4.12 0.02
C ALA A 156 -8.73 -4.67 -0.47
N THR A 157 -9.17 -4.25 -1.67
CA THR A 157 -10.44 -4.72 -2.25
C THR A 157 -10.45 -6.23 -2.44
N ILE A 158 -9.39 -6.77 -3.03
CA ILE A 158 -9.27 -8.22 -3.29
C ILE A 158 -9.34 -9.00 -1.98
N TRP A 159 -8.53 -8.62 -0.99
CA TRP A 159 -8.42 -9.35 0.27
C TRP A 159 -9.68 -9.23 1.13
N VAL A 160 -10.33 -8.05 1.14
CA VAL A 160 -11.64 -7.88 1.80
C VAL A 160 -12.70 -8.77 1.17
N LYS A 161 -12.78 -8.80 -0.16
CA LYS A 161 -13.78 -9.60 -0.88
C LYS A 161 -13.52 -11.09 -0.75
N LEU A 162 -12.29 -11.54 -0.82
CA LEU A 162 -11.92 -12.93 -0.58
C LEU A 162 -12.24 -13.37 0.85
N ALA A 163 -11.95 -12.54 1.84
CA ALA A 163 -12.27 -12.86 3.23
C ALA A 163 -13.78 -12.92 3.47
N GLY A 164 -14.53 -11.95 2.96
CA GLY A 164 -15.92 -11.72 3.37
C GLY A 164 -17.01 -12.27 2.44
N SER A 165 -16.78 -12.35 1.12
CA SER A 165 -17.89 -12.62 0.18
C SER A 165 -17.57 -13.51 -1.00
N TRP A 166 -16.40 -13.39 -1.64
CA TRP A 166 -16.09 -14.23 -2.78
C TRP A 166 -15.92 -15.70 -2.37
N PHE A 167 -16.43 -16.61 -3.18
CA PHE A 167 -16.39 -18.05 -2.92
C PHE A 167 -17.02 -18.45 -1.57
N GLY A 168 -18.05 -17.73 -1.14
CA GLY A 168 -18.70 -17.92 0.15
C GLY A 168 -18.01 -17.21 1.32
N GLY A 169 -16.90 -16.49 1.05
CA GLY A 169 -16.06 -15.81 2.05
C GLY A 169 -15.17 -16.79 2.82
N LEU A 170 -13.86 -16.61 2.71
CA LEU A 170 -12.90 -17.48 3.40
C LEU A 170 -13.09 -17.49 4.92
N LEU A 171 -13.59 -16.41 5.53
CA LEU A 171 -13.91 -16.35 6.96
C LEU A 171 -15.01 -17.32 7.39
N ASN A 172 -15.88 -17.72 6.46
CA ASN A 172 -17.00 -18.62 6.73
C ASN A 172 -16.70 -20.06 6.30
N THR A 173 -15.85 -20.25 5.28
CA THR A 173 -15.66 -21.54 4.62
C THR A 173 -14.33 -22.19 4.92
N SER A 174 -13.32 -21.41 5.38
CA SER A 174 -11.98 -21.98 5.56
C SER A 174 -11.76 -22.53 6.97
N SER A 175 -11.22 -23.75 7.00
CA SER A 175 -10.70 -24.38 8.21
C SER A 175 -9.35 -25.03 7.87
N VAL A 176 -8.26 -24.43 8.34
CA VAL A 176 -6.89 -24.92 8.17
C VAL A 176 -6.42 -25.46 9.51
N PHE A 177 -6.01 -26.71 9.57
CA PHE A 177 -5.60 -27.38 10.81
C PHE A 177 -6.64 -27.32 11.95
N GLY A 178 -7.94 -27.23 11.60
CA GLY A 178 -9.01 -27.09 12.59
C GLY A 178 -9.11 -25.71 13.26
N LEU A 179 -8.37 -24.72 12.78
CA LEU A 179 -8.39 -23.36 13.33
C LEU A 179 -9.69 -22.62 12.93
N PRO A 180 -10.22 -21.74 13.78
CA PRO A 180 -11.37 -20.89 13.45
C PRO A 180 -11.12 -19.98 12.24
N GLY A 181 -12.18 -19.55 11.57
CA GLY A 181 -12.15 -18.83 10.29
C GLY A 181 -11.13 -17.71 10.18
N VAL A 182 -11.02 -16.79 11.15
CA VAL A 182 -10.03 -15.69 11.12
C VAL A 182 -8.60 -16.22 11.13
N GLN A 183 -8.32 -17.19 12.01
CA GLN A 183 -6.98 -17.79 12.11
C GLN A 183 -6.59 -18.52 10.84
N SER A 184 -7.51 -19.30 10.27
CA SER A 184 -7.31 -19.97 8.98
C SER A 184 -7.03 -18.98 7.85
N VAL A 185 -7.78 -17.88 7.79
CA VAL A 185 -7.58 -16.85 6.77
C VAL A 185 -6.22 -16.17 6.94
N PHE A 186 -5.79 -15.91 8.17
CA PHE A 186 -4.44 -15.35 8.39
C PHE A 186 -3.33 -16.29 7.92
N VAL A 187 -3.46 -17.61 8.18
CA VAL A 187 -2.48 -18.59 7.67
C VAL A 187 -2.49 -18.63 6.14
N ILE A 188 -3.66 -18.70 5.50
CA ILE A 188 -3.80 -18.70 4.03
C ILE A 188 -3.20 -17.40 3.45
N TYR A 189 -3.54 -16.26 4.02
CA TYR A 189 -3.04 -14.97 3.57
C TYR A 189 -1.53 -14.85 3.74
N GLY A 190 -1.00 -15.26 4.88
CA GLY A 190 0.43 -15.22 5.13
C GLY A 190 1.24 -16.02 4.10
N VAL A 191 0.81 -17.25 3.80
CA VAL A 191 1.44 -18.07 2.75
C VAL A 191 1.28 -17.42 1.38
N THR A 192 0.08 -16.94 1.05
CA THR A 192 -0.20 -16.31 -0.25
C THR A 192 0.62 -15.04 -0.43
N PHE A 193 0.73 -14.19 0.59
CA PHE A 193 1.53 -12.96 0.54
C PHE A 193 3.00 -13.27 0.34
N ALA A 194 3.54 -14.23 1.09
CA ALA A 194 4.92 -14.66 0.89
C ALA A 194 5.17 -15.11 -0.56
N LEU A 195 4.32 -15.98 -1.10
CA LEU A 195 4.46 -16.49 -2.46
C LEU A 195 4.36 -15.37 -3.52
N LEU A 196 3.37 -14.47 -3.41
CA LEU A 196 3.20 -13.38 -4.36
C LEU A 196 4.37 -12.39 -4.33
N VAL A 197 4.83 -12.04 -3.12
CA VAL A 197 5.98 -11.14 -2.98
C VAL A 197 7.27 -11.82 -3.47
N LEU A 198 7.49 -13.09 -3.17
CA LEU A 198 8.63 -13.85 -3.69
C LEU A 198 8.58 -13.90 -5.21
N ALA A 199 7.43 -14.22 -5.82
CA ALA A 199 7.27 -14.21 -7.28
C ALA A 199 7.56 -12.81 -7.86
N GLY A 200 6.97 -11.75 -7.29
CA GLY A 200 7.21 -10.38 -7.73
C GLY A 200 8.67 -9.94 -7.57
N SER A 201 9.35 -10.40 -6.52
CA SER A 201 10.75 -10.05 -6.23
C SER A 201 11.74 -10.59 -7.28
N THR A 202 11.39 -11.64 -8.02
CA THR A 202 12.26 -12.21 -9.05
C THR A 202 12.65 -11.21 -10.13
N VAL A 203 11.76 -10.27 -10.43
CA VAL A 203 11.94 -9.22 -11.45
C VAL A 203 12.33 -7.86 -10.85
N MET A 204 12.47 -7.75 -9.53
CA MET A 204 12.92 -6.52 -8.84
C MET A 204 14.44 -6.39 -8.95
N VAL A 205 14.89 -5.93 -10.09
CA VAL A 205 16.30 -5.65 -10.39
C VAL A 205 16.46 -4.22 -10.91
N ASN A 206 17.57 -3.59 -10.60
CA ASN A 206 17.88 -2.29 -11.19
C ASN A 206 18.18 -2.45 -12.70
N PRO A 207 17.84 -1.45 -13.53
CA PRO A 207 18.28 -1.46 -14.91
C PRO A 207 19.79 -1.39 -15.01
N PRO A 208 20.38 -1.85 -16.14
CA PRO A 208 21.82 -1.71 -16.40
C PRO A 208 22.26 -0.24 -16.33
N GLU A 209 23.56 -0.01 -16.03
CA GLU A 209 24.12 1.33 -16.05
C GLU A 209 23.97 1.97 -17.45
N GLY A 210 23.56 3.23 -17.48
CA GLY A 210 23.33 3.95 -18.74
C GLY A 210 22.02 3.57 -19.45
N TYR A 211 21.17 2.76 -18.85
CA TYR A 211 19.87 2.40 -19.44
C TYR A 211 19.02 3.62 -19.78
N ARG A 212 18.55 3.67 -21.02
CA ARG A 212 17.61 4.69 -21.52
C ARG A 212 16.50 4.00 -22.29
N PRO A 213 15.23 4.32 -22.03
CA PRO A 213 14.13 3.84 -22.84
C PRO A 213 14.25 4.36 -24.29
N ALA A 214 13.81 3.57 -25.25
CA ALA A 214 13.81 3.99 -26.66
C ALA A 214 12.99 5.27 -26.85
N GLY A 215 13.57 6.24 -27.57
CA GLY A 215 12.92 7.52 -27.87
C GLY A 215 12.89 8.53 -26.71
N TRP A 216 13.55 8.24 -25.58
CA TRP A 216 13.65 9.19 -24.46
C TRP A 216 15.08 9.71 -24.30
N THR A 217 15.20 11.04 -24.20
CA THR A 217 16.43 11.73 -23.84
C THR A 217 16.24 12.43 -22.50
N PRO A 218 17.25 12.43 -21.62
CA PRO A 218 17.18 13.20 -20.38
C PRO A 218 16.87 14.67 -20.70
N PRO A 219 16.04 15.36 -19.87
CA PRO A 219 15.82 16.79 -20.00
C PRO A 219 17.15 17.53 -19.96
N ASP A 220 17.29 18.54 -20.83
CA ASP A 220 18.47 19.40 -20.85
C ASP A 220 18.56 20.15 -19.51
N PRO A 221 19.69 20.09 -18.78
CA PRO A 221 19.90 20.85 -17.54
C PRO A 221 19.67 22.36 -17.69
N SER A 222 19.82 22.89 -18.91
CA SER A 222 19.61 24.31 -19.21
C SER A 222 18.14 24.70 -19.40
N SER A 223 17.22 23.75 -19.53
CA SER A 223 15.81 24.01 -19.85
C SER A 223 14.94 24.51 -18.69
N GLY A 224 15.52 24.81 -17.52
CA GLY A 224 14.80 25.36 -16.36
C GLY A 224 13.79 24.42 -15.69
N THR A 225 13.51 23.27 -16.28
CA THR A 225 12.73 22.19 -15.67
C THR A 225 13.68 21.35 -14.83
N HIS A 226 13.85 21.73 -13.56
CA HIS A 226 14.74 21.05 -12.59
C HIS A 226 14.25 19.67 -12.16
N ASP A 227 13.73 18.87 -13.07
CA ASP A 227 13.34 17.48 -12.76
C ASP A 227 14.60 16.60 -12.63
N GLY A 228 15.18 16.58 -11.44
CA GLY A 228 16.27 15.66 -11.09
C GLY A 228 17.69 16.18 -11.26
N ALA A 229 17.91 17.48 -11.45
CA ALA A 229 19.26 18.04 -11.63
C ALA A 229 20.08 18.15 -10.32
N VAL A 230 19.43 18.11 -9.17
CA VAL A 230 20.13 18.21 -7.87
C VAL A 230 19.71 17.06 -6.97
N GLU A 231 20.64 16.19 -6.62
CA GLU A 231 20.45 15.14 -5.63
C GLU A 231 20.82 15.67 -4.24
N PHE A 232 19.85 15.66 -3.32
CA PHE A 232 20.06 16.05 -1.93
C PHE A 232 20.39 14.83 -1.08
N THR A 233 21.39 14.95 -0.24
CA THR A 233 21.56 14.03 0.89
C THR A 233 20.41 14.21 1.89
N THR A 234 20.12 13.20 2.71
CA THR A 234 19.07 13.30 3.75
C THR A 234 19.27 14.51 4.65
N ARG A 235 20.52 14.85 4.99
CA ARG A 235 20.85 15.99 5.86
C ARG A 235 20.55 17.33 5.17
N GLU A 236 20.86 17.45 3.90
CA GLU A 236 20.57 18.65 3.11
C GLU A 236 19.07 18.82 2.92
N MET A 237 18.36 17.77 2.56
CA MET A 237 16.91 17.78 2.43
C MET A 237 16.21 18.26 3.71
N LEU A 238 16.62 17.75 4.87
CA LEU A 238 16.06 18.17 6.17
C LEU A 238 16.37 19.62 6.54
N ARG A 239 17.28 20.29 5.83
CA ARG A 239 17.58 21.73 6.03
C ARG A 239 16.77 22.63 5.10
N THR A 240 16.03 22.05 4.14
CA THR A 240 15.22 22.82 3.18
C THR A 240 13.82 23.08 3.72
N PRO A 241 13.28 24.31 3.66
CA PRO A 241 11.89 24.58 4.04
C PRO A 241 10.88 23.87 3.14
N GLN A 242 11.25 23.58 1.88
CA GLN A 242 10.43 22.88 0.92
C GLN A 242 10.08 21.47 1.40
N PHE A 243 11.01 20.78 2.07
CA PHE A 243 10.74 19.49 2.68
C PHE A 243 9.59 19.55 3.69
N TYR A 244 9.65 20.51 4.61
CA TYR A 244 8.62 20.66 5.66
C TYR A 244 7.27 21.10 5.08
N MET A 245 7.27 21.93 4.05
CA MET A 245 6.03 22.30 3.33
C MET A 245 5.38 21.09 2.68
N LEU A 246 6.14 20.30 1.93
CA LEU A 246 5.63 19.07 1.30
C LEU A 246 5.18 18.05 2.35
N TRP A 247 5.95 17.91 3.43
CA TRP A 247 5.62 17.01 4.53
C TRP A 247 4.32 17.40 5.23
N SER A 248 4.12 18.71 5.48
CA SER A 248 2.87 19.22 6.05
C SER A 248 1.68 18.99 5.15
N VAL A 249 1.79 19.28 3.84
CA VAL A 249 0.74 18.99 2.86
C VAL A 249 0.39 17.51 2.86
N PHE A 250 1.41 16.63 2.90
CA PHE A 250 1.19 15.18 2.97
C PHE A 250 0.48 14.76 4.25
N ILE A 251 0.88 15.28 5.42
CA ILE A 251 0.24 14.98 6.72
C ILE A 251 -1.23 15.35 6.68
N PHE A 252 -1.58 16.58 6.31
CA PHE A 252 -2.97 17.04 6.32
C PHE A 252 -3.83 16.30 5.30
N SER A 253 -3.31 16.04 4.09
CA SER A 253 -4.03 15.28 3.08
C SER A 253 -4.23 13.81 3.49
N ALA A 254 -3.19 13.18 4.05
CA ALA A 254 -3.27 11.81 4.53
C ALA A 254 -4.20 11.66 5.73
N LEU A 255 -4.17 12.62 6.68
CA LEU A 255 -5.05 12.63 7.84
C LEU A 255 -6.52 12.67 7.42
N ALA A 256 -6.89 13.58 6.51
CA ALA A 256 -8.24 13.66 5.98
C ALA A 256 -8.66 12.36 5.27
N GLY A 257 -7.78 11.78 4.43
CA GLY A 257 -8.05 10.51 3.74
C GLY A 257 -8.23 9.33 4.68
N LEU A 258 -7.37 9.18 5.70
CA LEU A 258 -7.44 8.12 6.69
C LEU A 258 -8.70 8.25 7.57
N MET A 259 -9.08 9.49 7.93
CA MET A 259 -10.30 9.75 8.68
C MET A 259 -11.53 9.31 7.89
N VAL A 260 -11.61 9.63 6.60
CA VAL A 260 -12.70 9.18 5.72
C VAL A 260 -12.73 7.65 5.66
N ILE A 261 -11.58 6.99 5.45
CA ILE A 261 -11.51 5.51 5.40
C ILE A 261 -12.04 4.88 6.69
N TYR A 262 -11.70 5.46 7.83
CA TYR A 262 -12.13 4.93 9.13
C TYR A 262 -13.61 5.18 9.41
N CYS A 263 -14.08 6.40 9.15
CA CYS A 263 -15.44 6.82 9.56
C CYS A 263 -16.53 6.46 8.55
N ILE A 264 -16.24 6.38 7.24
CA ILE A 264 -17.26 6.34 6.19
C ILE A 264 -18.21 5.13 6.32
N LYS A 265 -17.71 3.99 6.75
CA LYS A 265 -18.55 2.80 6.93
C LYS A 265 -19.49 2.95 8.13
N LEU A 266 -18.95 3.37 9.27
CA LEU A 266 -19.72 3.56 10.51
C LEU A 266 -20.79 4.62 10.30
N PHE A 267 -20.38 5.75 9.75
CA PHE A 267 -21.27 6.86 9.41
C PHE A 267 -22.36 6.45 8.40
N GLY A 268 -21.97 5.73 7.34
CA GLY A 268 -22.94 5.28 6.33
C GLY A 268 -23.95 4.26 6.89
N ILE A 269 -23.55 3.38 7.81
CA ILE A 269 -24.47 2.46 8.49
C ILE A 269 -25.45 3.25 9.34
N ASP A 270 -24.94 4.15 10.16
CA ASP A 270 -25.76 4.98 11.07
C ASP A 270 -26.79 5.82 10.30
N ALA A 271 -26.33 6.53 9.26
CA ALA A 271 -27.19 7.33 8.40
C ALA A 271 -28.29 6.51 7.71
N LEU A 272 -27.96 5.34 7.14
CA LEU A 272 -28.93 4.48 6.47
C LEU A 272 -29.93 3.85 7.44
N GLN A 273 -29.48 3.45 8.63
CA GLN A 273 -30.34 2.91 9.68
C GLN A 273 -31.30 3.96 10.22
N HIS A 274 -30.87 5.22 10.35
CA HIS A 274 -31.72 6.33 10.74
C HIS A 274 -32.87 6.56 9.75
N HIS A 275 -32.65 6.26 8.46
CA HIS A 275 -33.69 6.29 7.42
C HIS A 275 -34.46 4.97 7.27
N GLY A 276 -34.31 4.02 8.19
CA GLY A 276 -35.04 2.73 8.21
C GLY A 276 -34.58 1.72 7.17
N ILE A 277 -33.40 1.87 6.59
CA ILE A 277 -32.86 0.95 5.58
C ILE A 277 -32.24 -0.27 6.26
N VAL A 278 -32.84 -1.44 6.06
CA VAL A 278 -32.45 -2.70 6.73
C VAL A 278 -31.08 -3.19 6.25
N ASP A 279 -30.76 -3.04 4.96
CA ASP A 279 -29.51 -3.54 4.35
C ASP A 279 -28.33 -2.56 4.42
N ALA A 280 -28.33 -1.66 5.38
CA ALA A 280 -27.32 -0.61 5.54
C ALA A 280 -25.87 -1.15 5.51
N GLY A 281 -25.63 -2.33 6.11
CA GLY A 281 -24.32 -2.98 6.13
C GLY A 281 -23.85 -3.45 4.75
N ALA A 282 -24.73 -3.99 3.92
CA ALA A 282 -24.41 -4.45 2.56
C ALA A 282 -24.16 -3.27 1.62
N ILE A 283 -24.97 -2.23 1.72
CA ILE A 283 -24.86 -1.00 0.92
C ILE A 283 -23.53 -0.30 1.23
N THR A 284 -23.22 -0.09 2.51
CA THR A 284 -21.96 0.55 2.92
C THR A 284 -20.74 -0.30 2.60
N GLY A 285 -20.86 -1.63 2.68
CA GLY A 285 -19.80 -2.55 2.23
C GLY A 285 -19.52 -2.42 0.73
N THR A 286 -20.55 -2.24 -0.09
CA THR A 286 -20.41 -1.99 -1.53
C THR A 286 -19.82 -0.60 -1.80
N ALA A 287 -20.23 0.43 -1.08
CA ALA A 287 -19.65 1.78 -1.17
C ALA A 287 -18.15 1.77 -0.83
N MET A 288 -17.75 1.02 0.20
CA MET A 288 -16.32 0.84 0.56
C MET A 288 -15.51 0.16 -0.56
N ALA A 289 -16.09 -0.83 -1.22
CA ALA A 289 -15.43 -1.48 -2.36
C ALA A 289 -15.21 -0.49 -3.53
N TRP A 290 -16.20 0.32 -3.85
CA TRP A 290 -16.08 1.39 -4.84
C TRP A 290 -15.04 2.44 -4.44
N TYR A 291 -15.05 2.85 -3.17
CA TYR A 291 -14.03 3.76 -2.64
C TYR A 291 -12.61 3.24 -2.87
N ALA A 292 -12.35 1.96 -2.57
CA ALA A 292 -11.03 1.37 -2.76
C ALA A 292 -10.62 1.30 -4.25
N ILE A 293 -11.58 1.03 -5.15
CA ILE A 293 -11.35 1.05 -6.61
C ILE A 293 -10.98 2.47 -7.06
N PHE A 294 -11.76 3.48 -6.68
CA PHE A 294 -11.47 4.88 -7.04
C PHE A 294 -10.16 5.38 -6.39
N ASN A 295 -9.83 4.92 -5.19
CA ASN A 295 -8.53 5.20 -4.57
C ASN A 295 -7.36 4.66 -5.42
N GLY A 296 -7.48 3.43 -5.93
CA GLY A 296 -6.49 2.83 -6.83
C GLY A 296 -6.40 3.56 -8.18
N ILE A 297 -7.54 3.80 -8.85
CA ILE A 297 -7.60 4.52 -10.12
C ILE A 297 -7.07 5.95 -9.97
N GLY A 298 -7.41 6.64 -8.89
CA GLY A 298 -6.95 7.99 -8.60
C GLY A 298 -5.42 8.10 -8.55
N ARG A 299 -4.74 7.10 -7.99
CA ARG A 299 -3.27 7.08 -7.96
C ARG A 299 -2.65 7.00 -9.36
N ILE A 300 -3.23 6.20 -10.25
CA ILE A 300 -2.79 6.09 -11.65
C ILE A 300 -3.09 7.38 -12.40
N ALA A 301 -4.32 7.89 -12.27
CA ALA A 301 -4.77 9.10 -12.95
C ALA A 301 -3.91 10.31 -12.54
N TRP A 302 -3.79 10.60 -11.26
CA TRP A 302 -2.98 11.72 -10.76
C TRP A 302 -1.48 11.55 -11.04
N GLY A 303 -0.97 10.32 -11.01
CA GLY A 303 0.39 10.02 -11.45
C GLY A 303 0.61 10.45 -12.91
N SER A 304 -0.29 10.04 -13.81
CA SER A 304 -0.24 10.39 -15.24
C SER A 304 -0.46 11.88 -15.49
N ILE A 305 -1.41 12.49 -14.79
CA ILE A 305 -1.69 13.93 -14.87
C ILE A 305 -0.45 14.72 -14.43
N SER A 306 0.16 14.32 -13.31
CA SER A 306 1.33 15.02 -12.78
C SER A 306 2.56 14.95 -13.68
N ASP A 307 2.66 13.92 -14.55
CA ASP A 307 3.71 13.84 -15.56
C ASP A 307 3.51 14.87 -16.69
N ARG A 308 2.26 15.34 -16.92
CA ARG A 308 1.91 16.30 -17.96
C ARG A 308 1.90 17.75 -17.48
N ILE A 309 1.28 18.00 -16.31
CA ILE A 309 1.08 19.38 -15.78
C ILE A 309 2.14 19.80 -14.76
N GLY A 310 3.04 18.89 -14.40
CA GLY A 310 4.08 19.10 -13.40
C GLY A 310 3.61 18.83 -11.97
N ARG A 311 4.57 18.52 -11.08
CA ARG A 311 4.33 18.06 -9.71
C ARG A 311 3.62 19.12 -8.84
N LYS A 312 4.09 20.38 -8.93
CA LYS A 312 3.56 21.48 -8.10
C LYS A 312 2.07 21.70 -8.35
N LEU A 313 1.67 21.84 -9.62
CA LEU A 313 0.27 22.08 -9.98
C LEU A 313 -0.61 20.89 -9.64
N ALA A 314 -0.13 19.67 -9.90
CA ALA A 314 -0.85 18.44 -9.55
C ALA A 314 -1.16 18.37 -8.04
N ILE A 315 -0.17 18.59 -7.17
CA ILE A 315 -0.35 18.59 -5.70
C ILE A 315 -1.34 19.66 -5.28
N THR A 316 -1.23 20.88 -5.83
CA THR A 316 -2.15 21.99 -5.51
C THR A 316 -3.59 21.65 -5.88
N LEU A 317 -3.79 21.12 -7.10
CA LEU A 317 -5.14 20.73 -7.56
C LEU A 317 -5.71 19.58 -6.74
N MET A 318 -4.91 18.59 -6.38
CA MET A 318 -5.34 17.48 -5.51
C MET A 318 -5.82 18.00 -4.15
N ALA A 319 -5.02 18.85 -3.50
CA ALA A 319 -5.36 19.39 -2.19
C ALA A 319 -6.61 20.28 -2.25
N ALA A 320 -6.72 21.15 -3.27
CA ALA A 320 -7.89 21.99 -3.48
C ALA A 320 -9.16 21.17 -3.72
N LEU A 321 -9.09 20.17 -4.61
CA LEU A 321 -10.22 19.29 -4.92
C LEU A 321 -10.66 18.48 -3.69
N GLN A 322 -9.69 17.96 -2.92
CA GLN A 322 -9.99 17.28 -1.65
C GLN A 322 -10.72 18.19 -0.68
N GLY A 323 -10.28 19.45 -0.52
CA GLY A 323 -10.95 20.43 0.34
C GLY A 323 -12.38 20.71 -0.11
N VAL A 324 -12.60 20.92 -1.41
CA VAL A 324 -13.96 21.15 -1.97
C VAL A 324 -14.87 19.94 -1.73
N ILE A 325 -14.39 18.72 -2.00
CA ILE A 325 -15.17 17.50 -1.77
C ILE A 325 -15.52 17.33 -0.30
N MET A 326 -14.60 17.61 0.62
CA MET A 326 -14.87 17.53 2.06
C MET A 326 -15.94 18.53 2.51
N LEU A 327 -15.90 19.77 1.98
CA LEU A 327 -16.94 20.76 2.25
C LEU A 327 -18.30 20.35 1.66
N MET A 328 -18.33 19.82 0.44
CA MET A 328 -19.56 19.31 -0.16
C MET A 328 -20.14 18.13 0.63
N THR A 329 -19.28 17.23 1.10
CA THR A 329 -19.70 16.10 1.93
C THR A 329 -20.38 16.59 3.22
N TYR A 330 -19.80 17.61 3.86
CA TYR A 330 -20.41 18.24 5.05
C TYR A 330 -21.84 18.74 4.77
N HIS A 331 -22.06 19.43 3.65
CA HIS A 331 -23.39 19.94 3.29
C HIS A 331 -24.39 18.82 2.96
N VAL A 332 -23.99 17.79 2.24
CA VAL A 332 -24.88 16.68 1.88
C VAL A 332 -25.35 15.87 3.09
N PHE A 333 -24.58 15.86 4.17
CA PHE A 333 -24.91 15.07 5.36
C PHE A 333 -25.65 15.85 6.46
N ILE A 334 -25.76 17.18 6.35
CA ILE A 334 -26.47 18.01 7.31
C ILE A 334 -27.88 18.39 6.81
N THR A 335 -28.12 18.30 5.51
CA THR A 335 -29.44 18.49 4.87
C THR A 335 -30.16 17.17 4.66
#